data_3d0e0f38330a14b64a0d419f32fa9ad2
#
_entry.id   3d0e0f38330a14b64a0d419f32fa9ad2
#
_cell.length_a   1.000
_cell.length_b   1.000
_cell.length_c   1.000
_cell.angle_alpha   90.00
_cell.angle_beta   90.00
_cell.angle_gamma   90.00
#
_symmetry.space_group_name_H-M   'P 1'
#
loop_
_entity.id
_entity.type
_entity.pdbx_description
1 polymer ?
#
loop_
_entity_poly.entity_id
_entity_poly.type
_entity_poly.pdbx_seq_one_letter_code
_entity_poly.pdbx_strand_id
1 'polypeptide(L)'
;PLAVLLSIPFGLLGSFLFVNGMSAIGNISILKMIMGSMSNDIYMQIALIMLMGLLAKNAILIIEFALDRRKMGMSITWAAVLGAAARLRPILMTSLAMIVGLIPLMMASGAGANGNRTLGTSAIGGMLIGMILQIFIVPALFVAFQYLQEKIKPMEWADVDNSDAEPEIEQYTK
;
A
#
# COMPACT_ATOMS: atom_id res chain seq x y z
N PRO A 1 0.90 -14.29 5.99
CA PRO A 1 1.47 -14.09 4.64
C PRO A 1 0.40 -13.96 3.56
N LEU A 2 -0.72 -14.70 3.63
CA LEU A 2 -1.79 -14.65 2.64
C LEU A 2 -2.43 -13.26 2.49
N ALA A 3 -2.63 -12.54 3.57
CA ALA A 3 -3.18 -11.17 3.52
C ALA A 3 -2.26 -10.22 2.72
N VAL A 4 -0.94 -10.35 2.84
CA VAL A 4 0.03 -9.57 2.05
C VAL A 4 -0.08 -9.92 0.57
N LEU A 5 -0.07 -11.22 0.25
CA LEU A 5 -0.15 -11.67 -1.15
C LEU A 5 -1.44 -11.20 -1.83
N LEU A 6 -2.57 -11.22 -1.12
CA LEU A 6 -3.85 -10.75 -1.63
C LEU A 6 -3.94 -9.21 -1.75
N SER A 7 -3.14 -8.46 -0.99
CA SER A 7 -3.13 -6.99 -1.10
C SER A 7 -2.39 -6.48 -2.34
N ILE A 8 -1.44 -7.24 -2.90
CA ILE A 8 -0.63 -6.85 -4.06
C ILE A 8 -1.48 -6.58 -5.31
N PRO A 9 -2.43 -7.47 -5.72
CA PRO A 9 -3.27 -7.24 -6.89
C PRO A 9 -4.07 -5.94 -6.82
N PHE A 10 -4.48 -5.50 -5.64
CA PHE A 10 -5.20 -4.23 -5.47
C PHE A 10 -4.31 -3.02 -5.78
N GLY A 11 -3.02 -3.09 -5.44
CA GLY A 11 -2.07 -2.06 -5.81
C GLY A 11 -1.83 -1.98 -7.33
N LEU A 12 -1.73 -3.14 -7.98
CA LEU A 12 -1.61 -3.21 -9.44
C LEU A 12 -2.89 -2.67 -10.12
N LEU A 13 -4.06 -3.05 -9.60
CA LEU A 13 -5.34 -2.53 -10.07
C LEU A 13 -5.40 -1.01 -9.93
N GLY A 14 -4.87 -0.44 -8.85
CA GLY A 14 -4.74 1.00 -8.66
C GLY A 14 -3.92 1.68 -9.76
N SER A 15 -2.79 1.09 -10.18
CA SER A 15 -1.99 1.60 -11.30
C SER A 15 -2.76 1.58 -12.62
N PHE A 16 -3.44 0.47 -12.93
CA PHE A 16 -4.25 0.37 -14.14
C PHE A 16 -5.44 1.34 -14.12
N LEU A 17 -6.11 1.49 -12.98
CA LEU A 17 -7.20 2.45 -12.83
C LEU A 17 -6.72 3.88 -13.03
N PHE A 18 -5.55 4.24 -12.51
CA PHE A 18 -4.97 5.56 -12.70
C PHE A 18 -4.67 5.83 -14.17
N VAL A 19 -3.98 4.90 -14.84
CA VAL A 19 -3.61 5.02 -16.25
C VAL A 19 -4.86 5.11 -17.12
N ASN A 20 -5.86 4.24 -16.92
CA ASN A 20 -7.11 4.26 -17.68
C ASN A 20 -8.00 5.46 -17.34
N GLY A 21 -8.12 5.81 -16.07
CA GLY A 21 -8.88 6.99 -15.63
C GLY A 21 -8.30 8.27 -16.19
N MET A 22 -6.99 8.39 -16.19
CA MET A 22 -6.26 9.52 -16.76
C MET A 22 -6.40 9.56 -18.29
N SER A 23 -6.41 8.41 -18.95
CA SER A 23 -6.70 8.31 -20.39
C SER A 23 -8.12 8.75 -20.72
N ALA A 24 -9.10 8.45 -19.87
CA ALA A 24 -10.51 8.86 -20.04
C ALA A 24 -10.71 10.39 -19.79
N ILE A 25 -10.00 10.94 -18.82
CA ILE A 25 -9.99 12.38 -18.50
C ILE A 25 -9.13 13.17 -19.50
N GLY A 26 -8.31 12.48 -20.29
CA GLY A 26 -7.28 13.00 -21.20
C GLY A 26 -7.77 13.82 -22.42
N ASN A 27 -9.02 14.29 -22.43
CA ASN A 27 -9.46 15.37 -23.33
C ASN A 27 -8.88 16.74 -22.93
N ILE A 28 -8.18 16.84 -21.79
CA ILE A 28 -7.45 18.05 -21.40
C ILE A 28 -6.07 17.98 -22.07
N SER A 29 -5.87 18.79 -23.11
CA SER A 29 -4.67 18.84 -23.96
C SER A 29 -3.35 18.94 -23.17
N ILE A 30 -3.35 19.60 -22.03
CA ILE A 30 -2.19 19.76 -21.14
C ILE A 30 -1.75 18.42 -20.54
N LEU A 31 -2.71 17.60 -20.15
CA LEU A 31 -2.44 16.29 -19.52
C LEU A 31 -1.82 15.31 -20.53
N LYS A 32 -2.33 15.33 -21.76
CA LYS A 32 -1.80 14.52 -22.88
C LYS A 32 -0.37 14.94 -23.28
N MET A 33 -0.05 16.23 -23.15
CA MET A 33 1.27 16.77 -23.43
C MET A 33 2.32 16.35 -22.38
N ILE A 34 1.91 16.27 -21.10
CA ILE A 34 2.81 15.90 -19.99
C ILE A 34 3.02 14.38 -19.93
N MET A 35 1.98 13.59 -20.20
CA MET A 35 1.96 12.16 -19.94
C MET A 35 2.25 11.30 -21.18
N GLY A 36 2.22 11.88 -22.38
CA GLY A 36 2.43 11.15 -23.62
C GLY A 36 1.33 10.12 -23.93
N SER A 37 1.58 9.27 -24.91
CA SER A 37 0.69 8.13 -25.24
C SER A 37 0.98 7.01 -24.24
N MET A 38 0.06 6.76 -23.34
CA MET A 38 0.15 5.65 -22.39
C MET A 38 -0.25 4.36 -23.08
N SER A 39 0.74 3.59 -23.48
CA SER A 39 0.58 2.22 -23.97
C SER A 39 1.12 1.25 -22.90
N ASN A 40 0.68 0.00 -22.99
CA ASN A 40 1.20 -1.07 -22.13
C ASN A 40 2.59 -1.48 -22.62
N ASP A 41 3.58 -0.63 -22.37
CA ASP A 41 4.96 -0.80 -22.78
C ASP A 41 5.78 -1.52 -21.70
N ILE A 42 6.97 -1.96 -22.06
CA ILE A 42 7.95 -2.57 -21.15
C ILE A 42 8.20 -1.68 -19.92
N TYR A 43 8.22 -0.35 -20.09
CA TYR A 43 8.41 0.61 -19.02
C TYR A 43 7.27 0.60 -18.00
N MET A 44 6.03 0.41 -18.44
CA MET A 44 4.90 0.22 -17.55
C MET A 44 5.03 -1.07 -16.75
N GLN A 45 5.46 -2.16 -17.38
CA GLN A 45 5.68 -3.44 -16.68
C GLN A 45 6.78 -3.34 -15.62
N ILE A 46 7.86 -2.61 -15.89
CA ILE A 46 8.92 -2.33 -14.91
C ILE A 46 8.35 -1.52 -13.74
N ALA A 47 7.52 -0.50 -14.02
CA ALA A 47 6.86 0.27 -12.97
C ALA A 47 5.96 -0.60 -12.08
N LEU A 48 5.21 -1.53 -12.67
CA LEU A 48 4.36 -2.47 -11.93
C LEU A 48 5.17 -3.39 -11.02
N ILE A 49 6.30 -3.92 -11.47
CA ILE A 49 7.19 -4.75 -10.66
C ILE A 49 7.76 -3.95 -9.49
N MET A 50 8.19 -2.72 -9.73
CA MET A 50 8.65 -1.81 -8.68
C MET A 50 7.55 -1.52 -7.65
N LEU A 51 6.33 -1.25 -8.11
CA LEU A 51 5.17 -1.02 -7.26
C LEU A 51 4.84 -2.24 -6.39
N MET A 52 4.91 -3.45 -6.93
CA MET A 52 4.70 -4.67 -6.15
C MET A 52 5.62 -4.72 -4.93
N GLY A 53 6.90 -4.46 -5.10
CA GLY A 53 7.87 -4.46 -4.01
C GLY A 53 7.59 -3.39 -2.95
N LEU A 54 7.24 -2.18 -3.38
CA LEU A 54 6.96 -1.06 -2.47
C LEU A 54 5.66 -1.28 -1.68
N LEU A 55 4.60 -1.72 -2.36
CA LEU A 55 3.31 -1.97 -1.72
C LEU A 55 3.36 -3.20 -0.81
N ALA A 56 4.06 -4.26 -1.21
CA ALA A 56 4.27 -5.44 -0.36
C ALA A 56 5.00 -5.06 0.93
N LYS A 57 6.06 -4.26 0.86
CA LYS A 57 6.75 -3.75 2.04
C LYS A 57 5.82 -3.02 3.00
N ASN A 58 4.98 -2.14 2.48
CA ASN A 58 4.02 -1.38 3.30
C ASN A 58 2.98 -2.31 3.95
N ALA A 59 2.45 -3.29 3.20
CA ALA A 59 1.52 -4.28 3.72
C ALA A 59 2.12 -5.13 4.85
N ILE A 60 3.35 -5.60 4.66
CA ILE A 60 4.06 -6.41 5.66
C ILE A 60 4.19 -5.62 6.96
N LEU A 61 4.62 -4.36 6.90
CA LEU A 61 4.80 -3.51 8.08
C LEU A 61 3.49 -3.28 8.86
N ILE A 62 2.36 -3.10 8.15
CA ILE A 62 1.04 -2.94 8.80
C ILE A 62 0.65 -4.24 9.50
N ILE A 63 0.79 -5.38 8.82
CA ILE A 63 0.37 -6.69 9.36
C ILE A 63 1.25 -7.11 10.53
N GLU A 64 2.57 -6.91 10.45
CA GLU A 64 3.50 -7.23 11.52
C GLU A 64 3.16 -6.46 12.79
N PHE A 65 2.94 -5.16 12.67
CA PHE A 65 2.56 -4.33 13.80
C PHE A 65 1.17 -4.70 14.38
N ALA A 66 0.21 -5.05 13.52
CA ALA A 66 -1.10 -5.53 13.96
C ALA A 66 -1.00 -6.88 14.69
N LEU A 67 -0.11 -7.78 14.22
CA LEU A 67 0.16 -9.05 14.90
C LEU A 67 0.79 -8.86 16.29
N ASP A 68 1.75 -7.93 16.42
CA ASP A 68 2.37 -7.65 17.70
C ASP A 68 1.34 -7.13 18.71
N ARG A 69 0.46 -6.22 18.28
CA ARG A 69 -0.66 -5.73 19.10
C ARG A 69 -1.65 -6.84 19.45
N ARG A 70 -1.91 -7.77 18.54
CA ARG A 70 -2.77 -8.93 18.82
C ARG A 70 -2.13 -9.87 19.85
N LYS A 71 -0.82 -10.10 19.77
CA LYS A 71 -0.08 -10.92 20.75
C LYS A 71 -0.12 -10.32 22.17
N MET A 72 -0.23 -9.00 22.29
CA MET A 72 -0.41 -8.30 23.57
C MET A 72 -1.80 -8.45 24.19
N GLY A 73 -2.73 -9.17 23.56
CA GLY A 73 -4.07 -9.42 24.11
C GLY A 73 -5.19 -8.53 23.57
N MET A 74 -4.91 -7.61 22.64
CA MET A 74 -5.94 -6.76 22.04
C MET A 74 -6.91 -7.55 21.16
N SER A 75 -8.14 -7.07 21.01
CA SER A 75 -9.11 -7.62 20.07
C SER A 75 -8.60 -7.52 18.62
N ILE A 76 -9.00 -8.46 17.75
CA ILE A 76 -8.53 -8.54 16.36
C ILE A 76 -8.79 -7.22 15.61
N THR A 77 -9.99 -6.67 15.79
CA THR A 77 -10.41 -5.43 15.11
C THR A 77 -9.60 -4.23 15.56
N TRP A 78 -9.40 -4.06 16.86
CA TRP A 78 -8.61 -2.96 17.40
C TRP A 78 -7.11 -3.10 17.07
N ALA A 79 -6.57 -4.30 17.12
CA ALA A 79 -5.18 -4.56 16.71
C ALA A 79 -4.96 -4.17 15.23
N ALA A 80 -5.91 -4.47 14.34
CA ALA A 80 -5.84 -4.08 12.94
C ALA A 80 -5.89 -2.56 12.75
N VAL A 81 -6.84 -1.87 13.41
CA VAL A 81 -7.01 -0.42 13.29
C VAL A 81 -5.81 0.33 13.87
N LEU A 82 -5.36 -0.03 15.06
CA LEU A 82 -4.20 0.57 15.70
C LEU A 82 -2.91 0.28 14.93
N GLY A 83 -2.77 -0.93 14.39
CA GLY A 83 -1.65 -1.30 13.51
C GLY A 83 -1.57 -0.42 12.27
N ALA A 84 -2.70 -0.21 11.60
CA ALA A 84 -2.79 0.69 10.45
C ALA A 84 -2.52 2.15 10.84
N ALA A 85 -3.14 2.64 11.92
CA ALA A 85 -3.00 4.02 12.37
C ALA A 85 -1.55 4.38 12.76
N ALA A 86 -0.87 3.49 13.49
CA ALA A 86 0.52 3.70 13.91
C ALA A 86 1.50 3.74 12.73
N ARG A 87 1.22 2.96 11.67
CA ARG A 87 2.08 2.88 10.48
C ARG A 87 1.69 3.86 9.38
N LEU A 88 0.54 4.51 9.48
CA LEU A 88 0.06 5.46 8.47
C LEU A 88 1.05 6.60 8.21
N ARG A 89 1.57 7.22 9.28
CA ARG A 89 2.51 8.34 9.15
C ARG A 89 3.82 7.96 8.45
N PRO A 90 4.56 6.89 8.84
CA PRO A 90 5.76 6.45 8.11
C PRO A 90 5.49 6.08 6.65
N ILE A 91 4.37 5.41 6.38
CA ILE A 91 3.99 5.01 5.02
C ILE A 91 3.72 6.25 4.15
N LEU A 92 2.95 7.22 4.68
CA LEU A 92 2.70 8.48 3.96
C LEU A 92 3.99 9.24 3.66
N MET A 93 4.90 9.35 4.64
CA MET A 93 6.18 10.03 4.44
C MET A 93 7.01 9.39 3.33
N THR A 94 7.17 8.06 3.37
CA THR A 94 7.97 7.34 2.37
C THR A 94 7.33 7.36 1.00
N SER A 95 6.02 7.20 0.91
CA SER A 95 5.28 7.22 -0.36
C SER A 95 5.29 8.61 -1.00
N LEU A 96 5.08 9.67 -0.21
CA LEU A 96 5.15 11.04 -0.72
C LEU A 96 6.56 11.41 -1.18
N ALA A 97 7.61 11.03 -0.41
CA ALA A 97 8.99 11.25 -0.81
C ALA A 97 9.32 10.57 -2.15
N MET A 98 8.82 9.35 -2.34
CA MET A 98 8.99 8.60 -3.57
C MET A 98 8.25 9.24 -4.75
N ILE A 99 7.00 9.67 -4.54
CA ILE A 99 6.20 10.38 -5.55
C ILE A 99 6.92 11.64 -6.01
N VAL A 100 7.39 12.47 -5.07
CA VAL A 100 8.15 13.69 -5.38
C VAL A 100 9.44 13.36 -6.13
N GLY A 101 10.14 12.30 -5.75
CA GLY A 101 11.34 11.82 -6.44
C GLY A 101 11.11 11.34 -7.87
N LEU A 102 9.90 10.89 -8.19
CA LEU A 102 9.53 10.44 -9.55
C LEU A 102 8.98 11.56 -10.45
N ILE A 103 8.65 12.73 -9.91
CA ILE A 103 8.17 13.87 -10.71
C ILE A 103 9.14 14.24 -11.85
N PRO A 104 10.46 14.34 -11.64
CA PRO A 104 11.39 14.65 -12.72
C PRO A 104 11.33 13.65 -13.87
N LEU A 105 11.03 12.37 -13.57
CA LEU A 105 10.89 11.33 -14.57
C LEU A 105 9.68 11.53 -15.48
N MET A 106 8.57 12.04 -14.91
CA MET A 106 7.39 12.43 -15.69
C MET A 106 7.66 13.59 -16.64
N MET A 107 8.57 14.50 -16.26
CA MET A 107 8.91 15.69 -17.03
C MET A 107 10.08 15.47 -17.99
N ALA A 108 10.58 14.25 -18.12
CA ALA A 108 11.70 13.94 -19.00
C ALA A 108 11.46 14.37 -20.44
N SER A 109 12.49 14.91 -21.09
CA SER A 109 12.48 15.34 -22.48
C SER A 109 13.69 14.76 -23.23
N GLY A 110 13.58 14.55 -24.52
CA GLY A 110 14.65 14.00 -25.35
C GLY A 110 14.45 12.53 -25.75
N ALA A 111 15.51 11.89 -26.20
CA ALA A 111 15.50 10.48 -26.62
C ALA A 111 15.15 9.59 -25.41
N GLY A 112 14.12 8.73 -25.55
CA GLY A 112 13.65 7.86 -24.47
C GLY A 112 12.67 8.52 -23.48
N ALA A 113 12.30 9.79 -23.68
CA ALA A 113 11.39 10.51 -22.81
C ALA A 113 10.04 9.80 -22.62
N ASN A 114 9.50 9.18 -23.67
CA ASN A 114 8.23 8.46 -23.60
C ASN A 114 8.26 7.31 -22.59
N GLY A 115 9.35 6.51 -22.61
CA GLY A 115 9.53 5.42 -21.65
C GLY A 115 9.60 5.93 -20.21
N ASN A 116 10.43 6.95 -19.97
CA ASN A 116 10.58 7.54 -18.64
C ASN A 116 9.26 8.16 -18.13
N ARG A 117 8.51 8.83 -18.98
CA ARG A 117 7.20 9.39 -18.65
C ARG A 117 6.19 8.30 -18.31
N THR A 118 6.13 7.23 -19.11
CA THR A 118 5.25 6.09 -18.84
C THR A 118 5.58 5.43 -17.51
N LEU A 119 6.88 5.19 -17.24
CA LEU A 119 7.35 4.63 -15.97
C LEU A 119 6.98 5.53 -14.78
N GLY A 120 7.32 6.82 -14.86
CA GLY A 120 7.05 7.78 -13.79
C GLY A 120 5.57 7.92 -13.49
N THR A 121 4.74 8.06 -14.52
CA THR A 121 3.30 8.24 -14.38
C THR A 121 2.62 6.98 -13.82
N SER A 122 2.95 5.81 -14.34
CA SER A 122 2.40 4.54 -13.84
C SER A 122 2.78 4.28 -12.39
N ALA A 123 4.04 4.57 -12.03
CA ALA A 123 4.52 4.41 -10.67
C ALA A 123 3.86 5.39 -9.70
N ILE A 124 3.77 6.68 -10.04
CA ILE A 124 3.12 7.70 -9.21
C ILE A 124 1.64 7.37 -9.02
N GLY A 125 0.94 7.08 -10.13
CA GLY A 125 -0.48 6.74 -10.08
C GLY A 125 -0.76 5.47 -9.27
N GLY A 126 0.05 4.44 -9.48
CA GLY A 126 -0.05 3.20 -8.73
C GLY A 126 0.24 3.38 -7.25
N MET A 127 1.20 4.24 -6.88
CA MET A 127 1.48 4.56 -5.48
C MET A 127 0.34 5.34 -4.83
N LEU A 128 -0.20 6.36 -5.49
CA LEU A 128 -1.28 7.17 -4.93
C LEU A 128 -2.53 6.33 -4.65
N ILE A 129 -3.04 5.65 -5.67
CA ILE A 129 -4.25 4.83 -5.53
C ILE A 129 -3.95 3.58 -4.70
N GLY A 130 -2.84 2.91 -4.97
CA GLY A 130 -2.44 1.70 -4.25
C GLY A 130 -2.24 1.94 -2.76
N MET A 131 -1.64 3.05 -2.35
CA MET A 131 -1.47 3.42 -0.96
C MET A 131 -2.82 3.65 -0.26
N ILE A 132 -3.73 4.40 -0.89
CA ILE A 132 -5.06 4.66 -0.32
C ILE A 132 -5.83 3.35 -0.15
N LEU A 133 -5.88 2.54 -1.20
CA LEU A 133 -6.55 1.24 -1.15
C LEU A 133 -5.92 0.32 -0.10
N GLN A 134 -4.61 0.30 0.01
CA GLN A 134 -3.87 -0.57 0.93
C GLN A 134 -4.15 -0.24 2.38
N ILE A 135 -4.25 1.04 2.75
CA ILE A 135 -4.58 1.47 4.12
C ILE A 135 -5.92 0.90 4.58
N PHE A 136 -6.90 0.75 3.68
CA PHE A 136 -8.21 0.19 4.01
C PHE A 136 -8.25 -1.34 3.85
N ILE A 137 -7.67 -1.86 2.79
CA ILE A 137 -7.78 -3.28 2.43
C ILE A 137 -6.91 -4.16 3.33
N VAL A 138 -5.68 -3.73 3.67
CA VAL A 138 -4.78 -4.54 4.48
C VAL A 138 -5.33 -4.82 5.88
N PRO A 139 -5.85 -3.85 6.65
CA PRO A 139 -6.48 -4.13 7.93
C PRO A 139 -7.71 -5.01 7.81
N ALA A 140 -8.53 -4.82 6.78
CA ALA A 140 -9.71 -5.65 6.53
C ALA A 140 -9.33 -7.11 6.25
N LEU A 141 -8.34 -7.33 5.39
CA LEU A 141 -7.80 -8.66 5.12
C LEU A 141 -7.15 -9.28 6.35
N PHE A 142 -6.45 -8.49 7.14
CA PHE A 142 -5.87 -8.96 8.41
C PHE A 142 -6.96 -9.49 9.34
N VAL A 143 -8.04 -8.75 9.57
CA VAL A 143 -9.16 -9.18 10.41
C VAL A 143 -9.77 -10.48 9.88
N ALA A 144 -10.03 -10.57 8.57
CA ALA A 144 -10.62 -11.76 7.97
C ALA A 144 -9.73 -13.00 8.13
N PHE A 145 -8.44 -12.87 7.81
CA PHE A 145 -7.50 -13.99 7.89
C PHE A 145 -7.13 -14.36 9.33
N GLN A 146 -7.02 -13.38 10.21
CA GLN A 146 -6.75 -13.63 11.62
C GLN A 146 -7.91 -14.37 12.28
N TYR A 147 -9.15 -13.95 11.99
CA TYR A 147 -10.33 -14.67 12.48
C TYR A 147 -10.39 -16.11 11.98
N LEU A 148 -10.06 -16.33 10.70
CA LEU A 148 -10.00 -17.68 10.13
C LEU A 148 -8.89 -18.53 10.76
N GLN A 149 -7.72 -17.94 10.97
CA GLN A 149 -6.58 -18.60 11.57
C GLN A 149 -6.85 -19.01 13.03
N GLU A 150 -7.44 -18.11 13.82
CA GLU A 150 -7.75 -18.39 15.21
C GLU A 150 -8.86 -19.45 15.38
N LYS A 151 -9.75 -19.57 14.38
CA LYS A 151 -10.75 -20.64 14.34
C LYS A 151 -10.14 -22.02 14.09
N ILE A 152 -9.03 -22.10 13.32
CA ILE A 152 -8.36 -23.36 12.97
C ILE A 152 -7.29 -23.70 14.00
N LYS A 153 -6.52 -22.71 14.45
CA LYS A 153 -5.45 -22.86 15.42
C LYS A 153 -5.42 -21.62 16.32
N PRO A 154 -5.87 -21.74 17.59
CA PRO A 154 -5.80 -20.62 18.52
C PRO A 154 -4.35 -20.17 18.71
N MET A 155 -4.14 -18.88 18.80
CA MET A 155 -2.81 -18.29 18.96
C MET A 155 -2.37 -18.46 20.43
N GLU A 156 -1.16 -18.96 20.65
CA GLU A 156 -0.53 -18.90 21.97
C GLU A 156 -0.11 -17.45 22.23
N TRP A 157 -0.55 -16.92 23.36
CA TRP A 157 -0.18 -15.57 23.80
C TRP A 157 1.32 -15.58 24.13
N ALA A 158 2.07 -14.64 23.60
CA ALA A 158 3.44 -14.44 24.00
C ALA A 158 3.42 -13.73 25.37
N ASP A 159 4.17 -14.26 26.35
CA ASP A 159 4.52 -13.57 27.58
C ASP A 159 5.44 -12.39 27.23
N VAL A 160 4.85 -11.31 26.76
CA VAL A 160 5.54 -10.04 26.54
C VAL A 160 5.32 -9.20 27.78
N ASP A 161 6.39 -8.59 28.28
CA ASP A 161 6.29 -7.62 29.36
C ASP A 161 5.42 -6.44 28.86
N ASN A 162 4.18 -6.40 29.34
CA ASN A 162 3.15 -5.47 28.92
C ASN A 162 3.07 -4.23 29.84
N SER A 163 4.03 -4.06 30.73
CA SER A 163 3.99 -3.02 31.78
C SER A 163 3.77 -1.61 31.22
N ASP A 164 4.32 -1.32 30.04
CA ASP A 164 4.19 -0.01 29.40
C ASP A 164 2.91 0.10 28.53
N ALA A 165 2.30 -1.00 28.16
CA ALA A 165 1.15 -1.06 27.27
C ALA A 165 -0.18 -1.39 27.99
N GLU A 166 -0.16 -1.71 29.28
CA GLU A 166 -1.35 -2.06 30.08
C GLU A 166 -2.50 -1.06 29.95
N PRO A 167 -2.31 0.27 30.07
CA PRO A 167 -3.40 1.21 29.95
C PRO A 167 -4.00 1.27 28.54
N GLU A 168 -3.21 1.00 27.53
CA GLU A 168 -3.67 0.95 26.14
C GLU A 168 -4.41 -0.36 25.85
N ILE A 169 -3.97 -1.47 26.46
CA ILE A 169 -4.60 -2.78 26.34
C ILE A 169 -5.98 -2.79 27.04
N GLU A 170 -6.09 -2.25 28.26
CA GLU A 170 -7.36 -2.15 28.98
C GLU A 170 -8.42 -1.36 28.22
N GLN A 171 -8.02 -0.30 27.52
CA GLN A 171 -8.92 0.56 26.77
C GLN A 171 -9.47 -0.15 25.51
N TYR A 172 -8.76 -1.13 24.92
CA TYR A 172 -9.07 -1.72 23.63
C TYR A 172 -9.24 -3.26 23.65
N THR A 173 -9.35 -3.86 24.83
CA THR A 173 -9.61 -5.31 24.99
C THR A 173 -11.05 -5.74 24.78
N LYS A 174 -11.98 -4.80 24.75
CA LYS A 174 -13.43 -5.04 24.57
C LYS A 174 -13.83 -5.14 23.12
#